data_ef6ce39bf8723be13f74e85142cf2d61
#
_entry.id   ef6ce39bf8723be13f74e85142cf2d61
#
_cell.length_a   1.000
_cell.length_b   1.000
_cell.length_c   1.000
_cell.angle_alpha   90.00
_cell.angle_beta   90.00
_cell.angle_gamma   90.00
#
_symmetry.space_group_name_H-M   'P 1'
#
loop_
_entity.id
_entity.type
_entity.pdbx_description
1 polymer ?
#
loop_
_entity_poly.entity_id
_entity_poly.type
_entity_poly.pdbx_seq_one_letter_code
_entity_poly.pdbx_strand_id
1 'polypeptide(L)'
;MTVRRKKAAQNNVLLEIMGPDRGTSYDKLDYMNMSIAAKADGIILQYNGEAGLEEAINTAVRNGIPVVTVMSDAVHSRRQSFVGVSDYQLGMAYGEIVAKYVDENTKKILILQKRDIDDMNESQIYTQISNAVKMAAGSEDIEIKGRNLLSTGTFETEEAVTDIFQQKRNVPDILVCMDEETTECARQAILDFNLAGKVKIIGYYTSEDILAAVEKGVISVTCDVDTTQLGQYSVEAVTSYIEDGRTNSFYNVDINFLDRTAVKKMRREAVTDEKDPLE
;
A
#
# COMPACT_ATOMS: atom_id res chain seq x y z
N MET A 1 11.27 8.77 4.66
CA MET A 1 11.81 10.06 4.18
C MET A 1 13.34 10.10 4.10
N THR A 2 14.04 9.56 5.08
CA THR A 2 15.51 9.62 5.21
C THR A 2 16.27 8.84 4.13
N VAL A 3 15.76 7.69 3.70
CA VAL A 3 16.45 6.78 2.75
C VAL A 3 16.52 7.35 1.33
N ARG A 4 15.43 7.95 0.83
CA ARG A 4 15.42 8.59 -0.51
C ARG A 4 16.47 9.70 -0.60
N ARG A 5 16.60 10.52 0.45
CA ARG A 5 17.63 11.58 0.50
C ARG A 5 19.04 11.02 0.54
N LYS A 6 19.28 9.90 1.26
CA LYS A 6 20.60 9.29 1.38
C LYS A 6 21.10 8.75 0.02
N LYS A 7 20.24 8.04 -0.73
CA LYS A 7 20.60 7.52 -2.07
C LYS A 7 20.76 8.64 -3.09
N ALA A 8 19.90 9.65 -3.06
CA ALA A 8 20.04 10.84 -3.89
C ALA A 8 21.38 11.54 -3.67
N ALA A 9 21.82 11.71 -2.41
CA ALA A 9 23.13 12.30 -2.10
C ALA A 9 24.30 11.46 -2.64
N GLN A 10 24.20 10.12 -2.61
CA GLN A 10 25.22 9.23 -3.19
C GLN A 10 25.34 9.37 -4.71
N ASN A 11 24.26 9.69 -5.40
CA ASN A 11 24.21 9.87 -6.84
C ASN A 11 24.36 11.35 -7.26
N ASN A 12 24.73 12.24 -6.34
CA ASN A 12 24.83 13.68 -6.58
C ASN A 12 23.52 14.32 -7.09
N VAL A 13 22.37 13.83 -6.58
CA VAL A 13 21.02 14.26 -6.94
C VAL A 13 20.42 15.08 -5.81
N LEU A 14 19.85 16.24 -6.14
CA LEU A 14 19.00 17.00 -5.22
C LEU A 14 17.57 16.44 -5.27
N LEU A 15 17.09 15.90 -4.16
CA LEU A 15 15.71 15.41 -4.05
C LEU A 15 14.84 16.43 -3.30
N GLU A 16 13.92 17.05 -4.01
CA GLU A 16 12.85 17.87 -3.42
C GLU A 16 11.61 17.03 -3.22
N ILE A 17 10.99 17.12 -2.03
CA ILE A 17 9.77 16.37 -1.71
C ILE A 17 8.61 17.36 -1.65
N MET A 18 7.68 17.20 -2.56
CA MET A 18 6.43 17.96 -2.64
C MET A 18 5.27 17.08 -2.17
N GLY A 19 4.37 17.64 -1.41
CA GLY A 19 3.23 16.92 -0.88
C GLY A 19 2.32 17.82 -0.05
N PRO A 20 1.15 17.35 0.36
CA PRO A 20 0.20 18.16 1.11
C PRO A 20 0.88 18.72 2.37
N ASP A 21 0.91 20.04 2.46
CA ASP A 21 1.38 20.79 3.63
C ASP A 21 0.17 21.40 4.35
N ARG A 22 0.29 21.53 5.67
CA ARG A 22 -0.77 22.16 6.48
C ARG A 22 -0.92 23.62 6.05
N GLY A 23 -1.98 23.93 5.30
CA GLY A 23 -2.31 25.28 4.83
C GLY A 23 -2.27 25.46 3.31
N THR A 24 -1.90 24.47 2.52
CA THR A 24 -2.06 24.48 1.07
C THR A 24 -3.21 23.58 0.64
N SER A 25 -3.99 24.02 -0.34
CA SER A 25 -5.08 23.24 -0.96
C SER A 25 -4.63 22.52 -2.25
N TYR A 26 -3.32 22.39 -2.46
CA TYR A 26 -2.78 21.74 -3.65
C TYR A 26 -2.95 20.23 -3.56
N ASP A 27 -3.44 19.63 -4.65
CA ASP A 27 -3.51 18.19 -4.86
C ASP A 27 -2.25 17.64 -5.57
N LYS A 28 -2.22 16.35 -5.85
CA LYS A 28 -1.09 15.72 -6.55
C LYS A 28 -0.94 16.22 -7.98
N LEU A 29 -2.03 16.52 -8.65
CA LEU A 29 -2.02 17.06 -10.01
C LEU A 29 -1.39 18.45 -10.03
N ASP A 30 -1.70 19.31 -9.03
CA ASP A 30 -1.07 20.61 -8.88
C ASP A 30 0.45 20.51 -8.70
N TYR A 31 0.91 19.63 -7.79
CA TYR A 31 2.34 19.41 -7.58
C TYR A 31 3.04 18.82 -8.82
N MET A 32 2.36 17.95 -9.55
CA MET A 32 2.87 17.42 -10.82
C MET A 32 3.06 18.54 -11.85
N ASN A 33 2.06 19.41 -12.01
CA ASN A 33 2.11 20.55 -12.91
C ASN A 33 3.19 21.57 -12.51
N MET A 34 3.37 21.83 -11.21
CA MET A 34 4.46 22.67 -10.70
C MET A 34 5.83 22.09 -11.05
N SER A 35 6.02 20.77 -10.88
CA SER A 35 7.29 20.08 -11.20
C SER A 35 7.60 20.17 -12.71
N ILE A 36 6.57 20.02 -13.55
CA ILE A 36 6.71 20.20 -15.01
C ILE A 36 7.09 21.64 -15.36
N ALA A 37 6.42 22.63 -14.76
CA ALA A 37 6.70 24.05 -14.99
C ALA A 37 8.10 24.47 -14.50
N ALA A 38 8.56 23.88 -13.40
CA ALA A 38 9.91 24.07 -12.87
C ALA A 38 10.99 23.36 -13.69
N LYS A 39 10.62 22.56 -14.69
CA LYS A 39 11.54 21.75 -15.52
C LYS A 39 12.44 20.85 -14.66
N ALA A 40 11.82 20.10 -13.76
CA ALA A 40 12.54 19.08 -12.99
C ALA A 40 13.25 18.12 -13.93
N ASP A 41 14.45 17.64 -13.57
CA ASP A 41 15.21 16.67 -14.37
C ASP A 41 14.53 15.29 -14.39
N GLY A 42 13.72 14.97 -13.36
CA GLY A 42 12.91 13.76 -13.27
C GLY A 42 11.88 13.85 -12.16
N ILE A 43 10.83 13.03 -12.22
CA ILE A 43 9.74 13.03 -11.25
C ILE A 43 9.52 11.62 -10.71
N ILE A 44 9.44 11.48 -9.39
CA ILE A 44 9.01 10.27 -8.69
C ILE A 44 7.61 10.56 -8.13
N LEU A 45 6.59 9.92 -8.70
CA LEU A 45 5.19 10.16 -8.38
C LEU A 45 4.60 8.99 -7.58
N GLN A 46 4.10 9.26 -6.38
CA GLN A 46 3.21 8.32 -5.71
C GLN A 46 1.84 8.38 -6.40
N TYR A 47 1.64 7.47 -7.36
CA TYR A 47 0.39 7.37 -8.10
C TYR A 47 -0.74 6.80 -7.22
N ASN A 48 -1.96 7.28 -7.41
CA ASN A 48 -3.14 6.86 -6.63
C ASN A 48 -4.43 6.75 -7.45
N GLY A 49 -4.34 6.82 -8.79
CA GLY A 49 -5.51 6.78 -9.67
C GLY A 49 -6.29 8.10 -9.77
N GLU A 50 -5.77 9.21 -9.22
CA GLU A 50 -6.44 10.51 -9.29
C GLU A 50 -6.56 10.99 -10.75
N ALA A 51 -7.76 11.52 -11.09
CA ALA A 51 -8.07 11.97 -12.44
C ALA A 51 -7.08 13.04 -12.92
N GLY A 52 -6.62 12.90 -14.17
CA GLY A 52 -5.68 13.82 -14.80
C GLY A 52 -4.20 13.51 -14.57
N LEU A 53 -3.84 12.69 -13.58
CA LEU A 53 -2.43 12.34 -13.31
C LEU A 53 -1.77 11.61 -14.47
N GLU A 54 -2.44 10.68 -15.15
CA GLU A 54 -1.86 9.98 -16.31
C GLU A 54 -1.56 10.94 -17.47
N GLU A 55 -2.44 11.90 -17.72
CA GLU A 55 -2.18 12.92 -18.75
C GLU A 55 -1.06 13.89 -18.32
N ALA A 56 -0.96 14.22 -17.04
CA ALA A 56 0.16 15.01 -16.52
C ALA A 56 1.49 14.24 -16.64
N ILE A 57 1.52 12.90 -16.37
CA ILE A 57 2.67 12.05 -16.63
C ILE A 57 3.05 12.11 -18.11
N ASN A 58 2.07 11.95 -19.01
CA ASN A 58 2.29 12.00 -20.45
C ASN A 58 2.84 13.36 -20.90
N THR A 59 2.37 14.44 -20.27
CA THR A 59 2.85 15.81 -20.53
C THR A 59 4.30 16.00 -20.05
N ALA A 60 4.65 15.52 -18.87
CA ALA A 60 6.03 15.54 -18.36
C ALA A 60 6.97 14.82 -19.34
N VAL A 61 6.59 13.62 -19.76
CA VAL A 61 7.40 12.79 -20.70
C VAL A 61 7.55 13.48 -22.06
N ARG A 62 6.51 14.11 -22.61
CA ARG A 62 6.61 14.91 -23.85
C ARG A 62 7.57 16.11 -23.69
N ASN A 63 7.69 16.64 -22.50
CA ASN A 63 8.64 17.72 -22.17
C ASN A 63 10.07 17.23 -21.85
N GLY A 64 10.34 15.93 -22.04
CA GLY A 64 11.65 15.31 -21.78
C GLY A 64 11.92 14.99 -20.31
N ILE A 65 10.91 15.09 -19.43
CA ILE A 65 11.03 14.80 -17.99
C ILE A 65 10.63 13.36 -17.73
N PRO A 66 11.56 12.45 -17.36
CA PRO A 66 11.21 11.08 -17.00
C PRO A 66 10.34 11.02 -15.74
N VAL A 67 9.34 10.14 -15.77
CA VAL A 67 8.46 9.92 -14.63
C VAL A 67 8.55 8.47 -14.18
N VAL A 68 8.76 8.25 -12.89
CA VAL A 68 8.71 6.95 -12.23
C VAL A 68 7.54 6.96 -11.25
N THR A 69 6.63 5.99 -11.40
CA THR A 69 5.52 5.81 -10.46
C THR A 69 5.93 4.89 -9.33
N VAL A 70 5.39 5.13 -8.13
CA VAL A 70 5.67 4.33 -6.93
C VAL A 70 4.39 3.91 -6.23
N MET A 71 4.41 2.73 -5.60
CA MET A 71 3.32 2.11 -4.84
C MET A 71 2.18 1.58 -5.71
N SER A 72 1.63 2.38 -6.61
CA SER A 72 0.63 1.99 -7.60
C SER A 72 1.12 2.35 -9.00
N ASP A 73 0.71 1.58 -10.00
CA ASP A 73 1.17 1.74 -11.36
C ASP A 73 0.16 2.51 -12.23
N ALA A 74 0.66 3.48 -13.00
CA ALA A 74 -0.09 4.22 -14.02
C ALA A 74 0.09 3.53 -15.38
N VAL A 75 -0.50 2.34 -15.52
CA VAL A 75 -0.29 1.43 -16.68
C VAL A 75 -0.65 2.03 -18.04
N HIS A 76 -1.58 3.01 -18.08
CA HIS A 76 -2.01 3.68 -19.32
C HIS A 76 -1.20 4.94 -19.62
N SER A 77 -0.21 5.27 -18.80
CA SER A 77 0.66 6.42 -18.99
C SER A 77 1.97 6.05 -19.71
N ARG A 78 2.74 7.10 -20.07
CA ARG A 78 4.07 6.98 -20.65
C ARG A 78 5.19 6.99 -19.61
N ARG A 79 4.92 6.64 -18.37
CA ARG A 79 5.94 6.54 -17.34
C ARG A 79 7.11 5.66 -17.77
N GLN A 80 8.32 5.93 -17.33
CA GLN A 80 9.51 5.13 -17.64
C GLN A 80 9.60 3.86 -16.81
N SER A 81 9.21 3.93 -15.54
CA SER A 81 9.29 2.80 -14.64
C SER A 81 8.18 2.82 -13.59
N PHE A 82 7.84 1.66 -13.09
CA PHE A 82 7.07 1.46 -11.87
C PHE A 82 7.96 0.82 -10.80
N VAL A 83 7.92 1.36 -9.58
CA VAL A 83 8.61 0.80 -8.41
C VAL A 83 7.59 0.44 -7.36
N GLY A 84 7.44 -0.84 -7.06
CA GLY A 84 6.41 -1.32 -6.14
C GLY A 84 6.30 -2.83 -6.13
N VAL A 85 5.13 -3.33 -5.74
CA VAL A 85 4.80 -4.75 -5.72
C VAL A 85 3.79 -5.03 -6.82
N SER A 86 4.00 -6.06 -7.63
CA SER A 86 3.01 -6.44 -8.64
C SER A 86 1.74 -7.00 -7.99
N ASP A 87 0.59 -6.78 -8.60
CA ASP A 87 -0.70 -7.28 -8.10
C ASP A 87 -0.72 -8.80 -7.95
N TYR A 88 -0.03 -9.50 -8.84
CA TYR A 88 0.11 -10.95 -8.75
C TYR A 88 0.88 -11.36 -7.49
N GLN A 89 2.04 -10.77 -7.23
CA GLN A 89 2.87 -11.07 -6.06
C GLN A 89 2.18 -10.65 -4.76
N LEU A 90 1.55 -9.46 -4.76
CA LEU A 90 0.79 -8.98 -3.62
C LEU A 90 -0.37 -9.93 -3.29
N GLY A 91 -1.15 -10.33 -4.31
CA GLY A 91 -2.24 -11.29 -4.15
C GLY A 91 -1.78 -12.66 -3.67
N MET A 92 -0.65 -13.17 -4.18
CA MET A 92 -0.04 -14.43 -3.72
C MET A 92 0.35 -14.34 -2.24
N ALA A 93 1.08 -13.30 -1.86
CA ALA A 93 1.55 -13.11 -0.49
C ALA A 93 0.39 -12.94 0.51
N TYR A 94 -0.61 -12.13 0.15
CA TYR A 94 -1.83 -12.02 0.97
C TYR A 94 -2.60 -13.34 1.02
N GLY A 95 -2.71 -14.06 -0.12
CA GLY A 95 -3.34 -15.35 -0.18
C GLY A 95 -2.74 -16.37 0.79
N GLU A 96 -1.41 -16.46 0.85
CA GLU A 96 -0.69 -17.32 1.79
C GLU A 96 -0.95 -16.92 3.27
N ILE A 97 -1.03 -15.64 3.55
CA ILE A 97 -1.32 -15.15 4.90
C ILE A 97 -2.77 -15.41 5.27
N VAL A 98 -3.74 -15.05 4.40
CA VAL A 98 -5.17 -15.29 4.65
C VAL A 98 -5.42 -16.78 4.90
N ALA A 99 -4.83 -17.66 4.09
CA ALA A 99 -4.96 -19.10 4.21
C ALA A 99 -4.54 -19.64 5.60
N LYS A 100 -3.55 -19.01 6.25
CA LYS A 100 -3.12 -19.38 7.63
C LYS A 100 -4.17 -19.06 8.70
N TYR A 101 -5.07 -18.12 8.42
CA TYR A 101 -6.13 -17.70 9.35
C TYR A 101 -7.48 -18.36 9.08
N VAL A 102 -7.59 -19.11 7.98
CA VAL A 102 -8.77 -19.92 7.67
C VAL A 102 -8.84 -21.10 8.62
N ASP A 103 -9.99 -21.29 9.23
CA ASP A 103 -10.31 -22.43 10.09
C ASP A 103 -11.71 -22.99 9.77
N GLU A 104 -12.16 -24.03 10.48
CA GLU A 104 -13.47 -24.69 10.28
C GLU A 104 -14.67 -23.76 10.49
N ASN A 105 -14.51 -22.66 11.20
CA ASN A 105 -15.55 -21.67 11.48
C ASN A 105 -15.57 -20.54 10.46
N THR A 106 -14.56 -20.42 9.62
CA THR A 106 -14.46 -19.36 8.61
C THR A 106 -15.51 -19.56 7.53
N LYS A 107 -16.40 -18.60 7.37
CA LYS A 107 -17.48 -18.60 6.37
C LYS A 107 -17.45 -17.41 5.43
N LYS A 108 -16.92 -16.27 5.90
CA LYS A 108 -16.94 -15.01 5.15
C LYS A 108 -15.60 -14.30 5.22
N ILE A 109 -15.09 -13.94 4.05
CA ILE A 109 -13.89 -13.15 3.88
C ILE A 109 -14.26 -11.91 3.04
N LEU A 110 -13.91 -10.73 3.54
CA LEU A 110 -14.09 -9.47 2.84
C LEU A 110 -12.74 -8.83 2.58
N ILE A 111 -12.48 -8.44 1.31
CA ILE A 111 -11.27 -7.75 0.88
C ILE A 111 -11.65 -6.31 0.57
N LEU A 112 -11.01 -5.35 1.23
CA LEU A 112 -11.20 -3.91 1.03
C LEU A 112 -9.94 -3.29 0.45
N GLN A 113 -10.11 -2.40 -0.53
CA GLN A 113 -9.03 -1.57 -1.04
C GLN A 113 -9.55 -0.25 -1.62
N LYS A 114 -8.63 0.72 -1.77
CA LYS A 114 -8.83 1.99 -2.46
C LYS A 114 -7.85 2.05 -3.64
N ARG A 115 -8.29 1.64 -4.82
CA ARG A 115 -7.46 1.62 -6.04
C ARG A 115 -8.31 1.93 -7.26
N ASP A 116 -7.66 2.45 -8.31
CA ASP A 116 -8.28 2.68 -9.61
C ASP A 116 -8.49 1.35 -10.35
N ILE A 117 -9.57 0.66 -10.00
CA ILE A 117 -10.04 -0.56 -10.63
C ILE A 117 -11.57 -0.57 -10.67
N ASP A 118 -12.13 -1.08 -11.74
CA ASP A 118 -13.60 -1.13 -11.93
C ASP A 118 -14.25 -2.13 -10.99
N ASP A 119 -13.77 -3.37 -10.95
CA ASP A 119 -14.27 -4.44 -10.07
C ASP A 119 -13.11 -5.14 -9.34
N MET A 120 -13.15 -5.06 -8.01
CA MET A 120 -12.18 -5.75 -7.16
C MET A 120 -12.22 -7.27 -7.37
N ASN A 121 -13.37 -7.85 -7.64
CA ASN A 121 -13.53 -9.31 -7.80
C ASN A 121 -12.92 -9.83 -9.11
N GLU A 122 -12.64 -8.96 -10.07
CA GLU A 122 -11.93 -9.30 -11.31
C GLU A 122 -10.42 -9.06 -11.22
N SER A 123 -9.94 -8.49 -10.11
CA SER A 123 -8.52 -8.19 -9.94
C SER A 123 -7.66 -9.44 -9.76
N GLN A 124 -6.38 -9.34 -10.14
CA GLN A 124 -5.39 -10.40 -9.89
C GLN A 124 -5.22 -10.66 -8.39
N ILE A 125 -5.25 -9.62 -7.57
CA ILE A 125 -5.15 -9.74 -6.11
C ILE A 125 -6.27 -10.63 -5.57
N TYR A 126 -7.52 -10.32 -5.93
CA TYR A 126 -8.68 -11.12 -5.51
C TYR A 126 -8.56 -12.57 -5.96
N THR A 127 -8.18 -12.78 -7.21
CA THR A 127 -8.04 -14.12 -7.79
C THR A 127 -7.01 -14.95 -7.02
N GLN A 128 -5.84 -14.40 -6.69
CA GLN A 128 -4.80 -15.13 -5.96
C GLN A 128 -5.23 -15.42 -4.52
N ILE A 129 -5.83 -14.45 -3.82
CA ILE A 129 -6.33 -14.65 -2.46
C ILE A 129 -7.42 -15.74 -2.46
N SER A 130 -8.38 -15.66 -3.38
CA SER A 130 -9.48 -16.63 -3.48
C SER A 130 -8.98 -18.04 -3.73
N ASN A 131 -8.02 -18.22 -4.65
CA ASN A 131 -7.42 -19.51 -4.94
C ASN A 131 -6.70 -20.10 -3.70
N ALA A 132 -5.89 -19.29 -3.01
CA ALA A 132 -5.18 -19.73 -1.82
C ALA A 132 -6.14 -20.16 -0.70
N VAL A 133 -7.21 -19.37 -0.47
CA VAL A 133 -8.25 -19.69 0.53
C VAL A 133 -8.97 -20.98 0.20
N LYS A 134 -9.41 -21.16 -1.05
CA LYS A 134 -10.11 -22.39 -1.48
C LYS A 134 -9.22 -23.63 -1.33
N MET A 135 -7.93 -23.51 -1.67
CA MET A 135 -6.97 -24.60 -1.47
C MET A 135 -6.79 -24.94 0.02
N ALA A 136 -6.67 -23.95 0.89
CA ALA A 136 -6.48 -24.16 2.32
C ALA A 136 -7.72 -24.72 3.02
N ALA A 137 -8.91 -24.26 2.62
CA ALA A 137 -10.20 -24.71 3.17
C ALA A 137 -10.57 -26.14 2.72
N GLY A 138 -10.06 -26.57 1.57
CA GLY A 138 -10.48 -27.83 0.93
C GLY A 138 -11.97 -27.85 0.52
N SER A 139 -12.62 -26.68 0.46
CA SER A 139 -14.04 -26.48 0.21
C SER A 139 -14.28 -25.14 -0.48
N GLU A 140 -15.36 -25.06 -1.25
CA GLU A 140 -15.83 -23.81 -1.87
C GLU A 140 -16.89 -23.06 -1.01
N ASP A 141 -17.14 -23.52 0.22
CA ASP A 141 -18.22 -23.00 1.07
C ASP A 141 -17.91 -21.64 1.72
N ILE A 142 -16.69 -21.11 1.52
CA ILE A 142 -16.31 -19.79 2.04
C ILE A 142 -16.73 -18.70 1.05
N GLU A 143 -17.58 -17.80 1.50
CA GLU A 143 -17.96 -16.60 0.75
C GLU A 143 -16.80 -15.60 0.77
N ILE A 144 -16.23 -15.30 -0.40
CA ILE A 144 -15.16 -14.29 -0.56
C ILE A 144 -15.72 -13.15 -1.39
N LYS A 145 -15.60 -11.92 -0.89
CA LYS A 145 -16.04 -10.70 -1.58
C LYS A 145 -14.93 -9.66 -1.60
N GLY A 146 -14.79 -8.97 -2.73
CA GLY A 146 -13.96 -7.78 -2.87
C GLY A 146 -14.83 -6.53 -2.93
N ARG A 147 -14.38 -5.44 -2.30
CA ARG A 147 -15.01 -4.12 -2.36
C ARG A 147 -13.96 -3.05 -2.57
N ASN A 148 -14.14 -2.25 -3.63
CA ASN A 148 -13.31 -1.08 -3.90
C ASN A 148 -13.97 0.18 -3.32
N LEU A 149 -13.20 0.99 -2.58
CA LEU A 149 -13.63 2.22 -1.92
C LEU A 149 -12.96 3.47 -2.51
N LEU A 150 -12.36 3.40 -3.72
CA LEU A 150 -11.61 4.52 -4.31
C LEU A 150 -12.43 5.81 -4.43
N SER A 151 -13.70 5.69 -4.80
CA SER A 151 -14.59 6.84 -5.03
C SER A 151 -15.11 7.51 -3.74
N THR A 152 -14.70 7.01 -2.56
CA THR A 152 -15.14 7.53 -1.26
C THR A 152 -14.08 8.46 -0.67
N GLY A 153 -14.50 9.57 -0.04
CA GLY A 153 -13.64 10.38 0.82
C GLY A 153 -13.31 9.66 2.14
N THR A 154 -12.48 10.27 2.99
CA THR A 154 -12.08 9.66 4.27
C THR A 154 -13.27 9.39 5.18
N PHE A 155 -14.20 10.32 5.28
CA PHE A 155 -15.41 10.17 6.09
C PHE A 155 -16.31 9.04 5.56
N GLU A 156 -16.53 9.00 4.26
CA GLU A 156 -17.33 7.97 3.61
C GLU A 156 -16.65 6.59 3.69
N THR A 157 -15.32 6.53 3.71
CA THR A 157 -14.56 5.28 3.95
C THR A 157 -14.82 4.77 5.37
N GLU A 158 -14.75 5.66 6.37
CA GLU A 158 -15.03 5.32 7.76
C GLU A 158 -16.49 4.83 7.92
N GLU A 159 -17.47 5.52 7.33
CA GLU A 159 -18.87 5.11 7.34
C GLU A 159 -19.04 3.74 6.64
N ALA A 160 -18.46 3.56 5.47
CA ALA A 160 -18.56 2.32 4.71
C ALA A 160 -17.94 1.10 5.43
N VAL A 161 -16.84 1.31 6.16
CA VAL A 161 -16.23 0.27 7.00
C VAL A 161 -17.07 0.02 8.26
N THR A 162 -17.59 1.07 8.89
CA THR A 162 -18.46 0.97 10.06
C THR A 162 -19.73 0.18 9.74
N ASP A 163 -20.37 0.43 8.60
CA ASP A 163 -21.57 -0.27 8.13
C ASP A 163 -21.40 -1.79 8.02
N ILE A 164 -20.19 -2.28 7.71
CA ILE A 164 -19.87 -3.71 7.66
C ILE A 164 -20.15 -4.36 9.02
N PHE A 165 -19.84 -3.66 10.11
CA PHE A 165 -19.96 -4.18 11.46
C PHE A 165 -21.33 -3.91 12.11
N GLN A 166 -22.06 -2.89 11.65
CA GLN A 166 -23.43 -2.61 12.13
C GLN A 166 -24.39 -3.74 11.79
N GLN A 167 -24.21 -4.35 10.64
CA GLN A 167 -25.07 -5.45 10.18
C GLN A 167 -24.52 -6.79 10.65
N LYS A 168 -24.87 -7.22 11.86
CA LYS A 168 -24.36 -8.45 12.51
C LYS A 168 -24.29 -9.70 11.63
N ARG A 169 -25.20 -9.82 10.63
CA ARG A 169 -25.22 -10.96 9.69
C ARG A 169 -24.15 -10.87 8.59
N ASN A 170 -23.57 -9.69 8.36
CA ASN A 170 -22.62 -9.41 7.29
C ASN A 170 -21.18 -9.23 7.78
N VAL A 171 -20.96 -9.30 9.10
CA VAL A 171 -19.63 -9.24 9.68
C VAL A 171 -18.78 -10.38 9.12
N PRO A 172 -17.63 -10.10 8.50
CA PRO A 172 -16.74 -11.15 8.00
C PRO A 172 -15.99 -11.81 9.15
N ASP A 173 -15.55 -13.05 8.96
CA ASP A 173 -14.65 -13.74 9.88
C ASP A 173 -13.20 -13.25 9.68
N ILE A 174 -12.86 -12.95 8.42
CA ILE A 174 -11.57 -12.36 8.03
C ILE A 174 -11.83 -11.09 7.21
N LEU A 175 -11.23 -9.98 7.62
CA LEU A 175 -11.23 -8.71 6.89
C LEU A 175 -9.81 -8.42 6.40
N VAL A 176 -9.65 -8.34 5.10
CA VAL A 176 -8.39 -8.01 4.43
C VAL A 176 -8.43 -6.56 3.99
N CYS A 177 -7.55 -5.73 4.53
CA CYS A 177 -7.41 -4.32 4.17
C CYS A 177 -6.12 -4.14 3.37
N MET A 178 -6.24 -3.61 2.15
CA MET A 178 -5.14 -3.52 1.19
C MET A 178 -4.54 -2.11 1.09
N ASP A 179 -4.89 -1.22 2.00
CA ASP A 179 -4.36 0.14 2.14
C ASP A 179 -4.41 0.61 3.61
N GLU A 180 -3.65 1.68 3.90
CA GLU A 180 -3.52 2.24 5.26
C GLU A 180 -4.87 2.71 5.80
N GLU A 181 -5.62 3.46 5.01
CA GLU A 181 -6.88 4.08 5.44
C GLU A 181 -7.94 3.04 5.82
N THR A 182 -8.15 2.02 4.96
CA THR A 182 -9.07 0.92 5.29
C THR A 182 -8.62 0.11 6.49
N THR A 183 -7.29 -0.04 6.71
CA THR A 183 -6.73 -0.72 7.88
C THR A 183 -7.03 0.05 9.17
N GLU A 184 -6.84 1.38 9.16
CA GLU A 184 -7.11 2.23 10.33
C GLU A 184 -8.62 2.30 10.63
N CYS A 185 -9.47 2.46 9.62
CA CYS A 185 -10.93 2.42 9.79
C CYS A 185 -11.39 1.08 10.36
N ALA A 186 -10.86 -0.05 9.85
CA ALA A 186 -11.18 -1.38 10.36
C ALA A 186 -10.73 -1.57 11.81
N ARG A 187 -9.53 -1.10 12.17
CA ARG A 187 -9.02 -1.11 13.54
C ARG A 187 -9.97 -0.38 14.49
N GLN A 188 -10.39 0.83 14.11
CA GLN A 188 -11.31 1.62 14.93
C GLN A 188 -12.67 0.91 15.07
N ALA A 189 -13.27 0.48 13.97
CA ALA A 189 -14.56 -0.19 13.98
C ALA A 189 -14.56 -1.48 14.83
N ILE A 190 -13.51 -2.30 14.77
CA ILE A 190 -13.36 -3.49 15.62
C ILE A 190 -13.39 -3.15 17.12
N LEU A 191 -12.79 -2.05 17.52
CA LEU A 191 -12.81 -1.59 18.91
C LEU A 191 -14.20 -1.10 19.29
N ASP A 192 -14.84 -0.27 18.48
CA ASP A 192 -16.15 0.32 18.75
C ASP A 192 -17.26 -0.73 18.86
N PHE A 193 -17.18 -1.79 18.04
CA PHE A 193 -18.12 -2.90 18.07
C PHE A 193 -17.72 -4.06 18.99
N ASN A 194 -16.60 -3.94 19.73
CA ASN A 194 -16.10 -4.97 20.67
C ASN A 194 -15.92 -6.34 19.98
N LEU A 195 -15.31 -6.34 18.81
CA LEU A 195 -15.07 -7.51 17.95
C LEU A 195 -13.60 -7.95 17.91
N ALA A 196 -12.74 -7.34 18.74
CA ALA A 196 -11.33 -7.73 18.84
C ALA A 196 -11.20 -9.24 19.17
N GLY A 197 -10.41 -9.95 18.38
CA GLY A 197 -10.23 -11.40 18.47
C GLY A 197 -11.35 -12.25 17.86
N LYS A 198 -12.50 -11.68 17.49
CA LYS A 198 -13.60 -12.36 16.78
C LYS A 198 -13.47 -12.26 15.27
N VAL A 199 -13.07 -11.09 14.79
CA VAL A 199 -12.76 -10.85 13.38
C VAL A 199 -11.24 -10.79 13.24
N LYS A 200 -10.69 -11.51 12.27
CA LYS A 200 -9.25 -11.46 11.95
C LYS A 200 -9.02 -10.33 10.95
N ILE A 201 -8.27 -9.30 11.35
CA ILE A 201 -7.86 -8.23 10.42
C ILE A 201 -6.49 -8.56 9.87
N ILE A 202 -6.38 -8.60 8.56
CA ILE A 202 -5.12 -8.65 7.81
C ILE A 202 -4.96 -7.29 7.18
N GLY A 203 -4.07 -6.47 7.73
CA GLY A 203 -3.93 -5.06 7.39
C GLY A 203 -2.81 -4.79 6.40
N TYR A 204 -2.63 -3.53 6.14
CA TYR A 204 -1.58 -2.96 5.31
C TYR A 204 -0.98 -1.75 6.00
N TYR A 205 0.33 -1.54 5.80
CA TYR A 205 1.11 -0.44 6.36
C TYR A 205 1.55 -0.64 7.83
N THR A 206 2.48 0.22 8.27
CA THR A 206 3.16 0.10 9.55
C THR A 206 3.22 1.45 10.29
N SER A 207 2.08 2.18 10.33
CA SER A 207 1.95 3.33 11.23
C SER A 207 2.08 2.88 12.69
N GLU A 208 2.44 3.79 13.58
CA GLU A 208 2.56 3.48 15.01
C GLU A 208 1.25 2.92 15.60
N ASP A 209 0.10 3.43 15.15
CA ASP A 209 -1.22 2.97 15.59
C ASP A 209 -1.54 1.56 15.10
N ILE A 210 -1.18 1.23 13.84
CA ILE A 210 -1.33 -0.12 13.28
C ILE A 210 -0.42 -1.10 14.03
N LEU A 211 0.85 -0.77 14.23
CA LEU A 211 1.79 -1.62 14.95
C LEU A 211 1.34 -1.87 16.41
N ALA A 212 0.88 -0.82 17.10
CA ALA A 212 0.33 -0.95 18.45
C ALA A 212 -0.93 -1.84 18.47
N ALA A 213 -1.77 -1.78 17.43
CA ALA A 213 -2.95 -2.64 17.30
C ALA A 213 -2.57 -4.10 17.04
N VAL A 214 -1.52 -4.37 16.27
CA VAL A 214 -0.97 -5.72 16.08
C VAL A 214 -0.44 -6.26 17.42
N GLU A 215 0.30 -5.47 18.17
CA GLU A 215 0.82 -5.89 19.49
C GLU A 215 -0.31 -6.22 20.49
N LYS A 216 -1.42 -5.47 20.45
CA LYS A 216 -2.60 -5.71 21.28
C LYS A 216 -3.48 -6.86 20.77
N GLY A 217 -3.27 -7.33 19.54
CA GLY A 217 -4.06 -8.39 18.91
C GLY A 217 -5.42 -7.90 18.37
N VAL A 218 -5.57 -6.59 18.15
CA VAL A 218 -6.73 -6.00 17.43
C VAL A 218 -6.59 -6.26 15.93
N ILE A 219 -5.39 -6.08 15.38
CA ILE A 219 -5.01 -6.50 14.04
C ILE A 219 -4.20 -7.79 14.17
N SER A 220 -4.52 -8.80 13.35
CA SER A 220 -3.86 -10.11 13.42
C SER A 220 -2.45 -10.07 12.83
N VAL A 221 -2.31 -9.38 11.70
CA VAL A 221 -1.06 -9.20 10.96
C VAL A 221 -1.20 -8.00 10.05
N THR A 222 -0.09 -7.30 9.76
CA THR A 222 -0.05 -6.20 8.80
C THR A 222 1.06 -6.40 7.77
N CYS A 223 0.82 -5.94 6.55
CA CYS A 223 1.81 -5.94 5.48
C CYS A 223 2.73 -4.72 5.61
N ASP A 224 4.03 -4.98 5.62
CA ASP A 224 5.10 -3.98 5.56
C ASP A 224 5.74 -4.01 4.18
N VAL A 225 5.87 -2.84 3.56
CA VAL A 225 6.58 -2.68 2.28
C VAL A 225 7.98 -2.14 2.57
N ASP A 226 9.01 -2.74 1.99
CA ASP A 226 10.38 -2.25 2.17
C ASP A 226 10.54 -0.85 1.57
N THR A 227 10.30 0.16 2.41
CA THR A 227 10.41 1.57 2.03
C THR A 227 11.84 1.99 1.71
N THR A 228 12.85 1.22 2.16
CA THR A 228 14.25 1.43 1.81
C THR A 228 14.50 1.06 0.35
N GLN A 229 14.09 -0.14 -0.06
CA GLN A 229 14.13 -0.56 -1.46
C GLN A 229 13.30 0.36 -2.34
N LEU A 230 12.07 0.70 -1.92
CA LEU A 230 11.21 1.63 -2.65
C LEU A 230 11.92 2.95 -2.94
N GLY A 231 12.58 3.53 -1.94
CA GLY A 231 13.34 4.76 -2.08
C GLY A 231 14.57 4.63 -2.97
N GLN A 232 15.34 3.56 -2.81
CA GLN A 232 16.56 3.30 -3.59
C GLN A 232 16.24 3.07 -5.06
N TYR A 233 15.31 2.17 -5.36
CA TYR A 233 14.93 1.83 -6.73
C TYR A 233 14.26 3.01 -7.45
N SER A 234 13.52 3.87 -6.73
CA SER A 234 12.91 5.05 -7.33
C SER A 234 13.96 6.05 -7.83
N VAL A 235 15.00 6.30 -7.04
CA VAL A 235 16.10 7.19 -7.44
C VAL A 235 16.91 6.52 -8.56
N GLU A 236 17.22 5.23 -8.44
CA GLU A 236 17.95 4.49 -9.46
C GLU A 236 17.22 4.49 -10.80
N ALA A 237 15.91 4.26 -10.81
CA ALA A 237 15.13 4.25 -12.04
C ALA A 237 15.15 5.60 -12.79
N VAL A 238 15.07 6.72 -12.04
CA VAL A 238 15.14 8.06 -12.64
C VAL A 238 16.56 8.37 -13.12
N THR A 239 17.58 8.13 -12.28
CA THR A 239 18.97 8.45 -12.63
C THR A 239 19.46 7.61 -13.81
N SER A 240 19.19 6.31 -13.84
CA SER A 240 19.55 5.46 -14.97
C SER A 240 18.90 5.94 -16.28
N TYR A 241 17.64 6.42 -16.21
CA TYR A 241 17.01 6.94 -17.42
C TYR A 241 17.64 8.26 -17.88
N ILE A 242 18.01 9.15 -16.95
CA ILE A 242 18.67 10.43 -17.29
C ILE A 242 20.06 10.17 -17.89
N GLU A 243 20.83 9.24 -17.34
CA GLU A 243 22.20 8.96 -17.75
C GLU A 243 22.27 8.12 -19.02
N ASP A 244 21.45 7.08 -19.13
CA ASP A 244 21.55 6.04 -20.17
C ASP A 244 20.42 6.09 -21.20
N GLY A 245 19.40 6.94 -21.01
CA GLY A 245 18.18 7.00 -21.84
C GLY A 245 17.28 5.78 -21.68
N ARG A 246 17.53 4.91 -20.70
CA ARG A 246 16.77 3.68 -20.44
C ARG A 246 16.81 3.31 -18.96
N THR A 247 15.76 2.60 -18.51
CA THR A 247 15.67 1.99 -17.19
C THR A 247 14.81 0.74 -17.26
N ASN A 248 14.79 -0.09 -16.23
CA ASN A 248 13.85 -1.21 -16.16
C ASN A 248 12.42 -0.67 -16.07
N SER A 249 11.49 -1.30 -16.77
CA SER A 249 10.07 -0.92 -16.74
C SER A 249 9.41 -1.17 -15.40
N PHE A 250 9.99 -2.05 -14.57
CA PHE A 250 9.51 -2.44 -13.26
C PHE A 250 10.67 -2.78 -12.32
N TYR A 251 10.59 -2.28 -11.09
CA TYR A 251 11.43 -2.67 -9.96
C TYR A 251 10.53 -3.23 -8.86
N ASN A 252 10.70 -4.52 -8.58
CA ASN A 252 9.96 -5.18 -7.51
C ASN A 252 10.51 -4.78 -6.14
N VAL A 253 9.60 -4.46 -5.23
CA VAL A 253 9.90 -4.13 -3.84
C VAL A 253 9.43 -5.28 -2.96
N ASP A 254 10.25 -5.66 -2.00
CA ASP A 254 9.91 -6.73 -1.07
C ASP A 254 8.84 -6.29 -0.07
N ILE A 255 8.00 -7.25 0.32
CA ILE A 255 6.99 -7.09 1.36
C ILE A 255 7.19 -8.16 2.43
N ASN A 256 6.87 -7.79 3.67
CA ASN A 256 6.88 -8.69 4.81
C ASN A 256 5.54 -8.59 5.55
N PHE A 257 5.16 -9.66 6.25
CA PHE A 257 4.00 -9.64 7.12
C PHE A 257 4.44 -9.65 8.58
N LEU A 258 3.99 -8.64 9.31
CA LEU A 258 4.33 -8.44 10.71
C LEU A 258 3.17 -8.88 11.59
N ASP A 259 3.32 -10.03 12.21
CA ASP A 259 2.47 -10.48 13.30
C ASP A 259 2.95 -9.90 14.66
N ARG A 260 2.25 -10.23 15.73
CA ARG A 260 2.57 -9.75 17.08
C ARG A 260 4.02 -10.06 17.49
N THR A 261 4.55 -11.19 17.07
CA THR A 261 5.92 -11.62 17.41
C THR A 261 6.95 -10.81 16.65
N ALA A 262 6.71 -10.60 15.35
CA ALA A 262 7.56 -9.81 14.48
C ALA A 262 7.60 -8.33 14.93
N VAL A 263 6.44 -7.72 15.24
CA VAL A 263 6.39 -6.34 15.74
C VAL A 263 7.15 -6.17 17.05
N LYS A 264 7.00 -7.10 18.00
CA LYS A 264 7.75 -7.06 19.26
C LYS A 264 9.26 -7.20 19.05
N LYS A 265 9.68 -8.03 18.09
CA LYS A 265 11.09 -8.19 17.74
C LYS A 265 11.64 -6.89 17.15
N MET A 266 10.95 -6.34 16.14
CA MET A 266 11.33 -5.09 15.48
C MET A 266 11.50 -3.92 16.48
N ARG A 267 10.57 -3.77 17.44
CA ARG A 267 10.66 -2.73 18.48
C ARG A 267 11.84 -2.93 19.44
N ARG A 268 12.20 -4.17 19.74
CA ARG A 268 13.37 -4.45 20.60
C ARG A 268 14.67 -4.10 19.87
N GLU A 269 14.76 -4.43 18.59
CA GLU A 269 15.93 -4.11 17.75
C GLU A 269 16.11 -2.60 17.62
N ALA A 270 15.03 -1.84 17.37
CA ALA A 270 15.07 -0.38 17.30
C ALA A 270 15.57 0.27 18.62
N VAL A 271 15.21 -0.26 19.78
CA VAL A 271 15.68 0.23 21.10
C VAL A 271 17.16 -0.10 21.34
N THR A 272 17.67 -1.18 20.75
CA THR A 272 19.11 -1.53 20.87
C THR A 272 19.98 -0.64 20.00
N ASP A 273 19.52 -0.30 18.79
CA ASP A 273 20.24 0.57 17.86
C ASP A 273 20.32 2.04 18.36
N GLU A 274 19.31 2.50 19.12
CA GLU A 274 19.35 3.83 19.75
C GLU A 274 20.29 3.91 20.96
N LYS A 275 20.68 2.76 21.54
CA LYS A 275 21.57 2.70 22.71
C LYS A 275 23.04 2.56 22.36
N ASP A 276 23.38 2.35 21.10
CA ASP A 276 24.78 2.26 20.61
C ASP A 276 25.06 3.37 19.58
N PRO A 277 25.13 4.66 19.99
CA PRO A 277 25.36 5.76 19.06
C PRO A 277 26.84 6.08 18.84
N LEU A 278 27.78 5.17 19.19
CA LEU A 278 29.23 5.41 19.10
C LEU A 278 29.97 4.15 18.64
N GLU A 279 30.10 3.93 17.35
CA GLU A 279 31.32 3.47 16.69
C GLU A 279 31.44 4.04 15.29
#